data_9c63508d2f9039dc5cf33b6595ceac0b
#
_entry.id   9c63508d2f9039dc5cf33b6595ceac0b
#
_cell.length_a   1.000
_cell.length_b   1.000
_cell.length_c   1.000
_cell.angle_alpha   90.00
_cell.angle_beta   90.00
_cell.angle_gamma   90.00
#
_symmetry.space_group_name_H-M   'P 1'
#
loop_
_entity.id
_entity.type
_entity.pdbx_description
1 polymer ?
#
loop_
_entity_poly.entity_id
_entity_poly.type
_entity_poly.pdbx_seq_one_letter_code
_entity_poly.pdbx_strand_id
1 'polypeptide(L)'
;GYGYYHNLRYSFHYRDQIYAGITAEKNAGEPFFTGQNKKGYDFYSLYLLIRNIGHIKTLALGNYRVSYGYGLVINTDFGMGKTATLSTLGNKSRGIRKHSSTDEYNYFQGMAVSYKLAKRWTLDGFYSYRKMDGIVGNQFIRSLKKDGYHRLCREFEKKNTLTNQLVGSNLNYNGKYCELGLTAVYNVFNKPLNPEKKYYNIYYPRGKDFYNVGGDYKFFWKRFSLLGETAIDKCGTWATMNMLRYSPKGGTQLIVMNRYYDAKYQSVYARSIGEGSTVQNESGFYIGLETSILKYIKMTCYGDFFYFPWKKYLVSKAGTKGLDGLLQLSYSPTYELEMFIRYRYKKKEKDFTAEDKTKQTIPSIQQKCRYQLNYSVKDKLTLKTIADYVRINFRGQSASNGFLVSQSAAYTFHLLPLQLDLSAAWFNTDDYNSRLTIYEKSVLYAFSMPSFYYKGMRVAVNARYELNKHIILQAKYGTTHYFNRDKISSALEEIDGSTKSDLYLQLRLKF
;
A
#
# COMPACT_ATOMS: atom_id res chain seq x y z
N GLY A 1 17.07 -24.97 -2.96
CA GLY A 1 16.22 -24.28 -2.01
C GLY A 1 14.83 -24.90 -1.95
N TYR A 2 14.14 -24.78 -0.84
CA TYR A 2 12.76 -25.29 -0.68
C TYR A 2 11.81 -24.42 -1.51
N GLY A 3 11.19 -25.01 -2.53
CA GLY A 3 10.48 -24.27 -3.60
C GLY A 3 9.19 -23.56 -3.18
N TYR A 4 8.60 -23.91 -2.02
CA TYR A 4 7.29 -23.40 -1.65
C TYR A 4 7.36 -22.18 -0.72
N TYR A 5 6.39 -21.26 -0.90
CA TYR A 5 6.06 -20.22 0.07
C TYR A 5 5.36 -20.85 1.28
N HIS A 6 5.71 -20.40 2.47
CA HIS A 6 5.06 -20.90 3.66
C HIS A 6 4.84 -19.73 4.68
N ASN A 7 3.68 -19.73 5.33
CA ASN A 7 3.33 -18.76 6.36
C ASN A 7 2.64 -19.46 7.53
N LEU A 8 3.14 -19.23 8.73
CA LEU A 8 2.53 -19.68 9.98
C LEU A 8 2.12 -18.45 10.79
N ARG A 9 0.87 -18.43 11.25
CA ARG A 9 0.36 -17.38 12.12
C ARG A 9 -0.35 -17.98 13.31
N TYR A 10 0.08 -17.55 14.48
CA TYR A 10 -0.65 -17.77 15.72
C TYR A 10 -1.07 -16.42 16.28
N SER A 11 -2.33 -16.29 16.69
CA SER A 11 -2.84 -15.08 17.34
C SER A 11 -3.73 -15.46 18.50
N PHE A 12 -3.42 -14.92 19.65
CA PHE A 12 -4.19 -15.03 20.86
C PHE A 12 -4.81 -13.67 21.17
N HIS A 13 -6.04 -13.67 21.63
CA HIS A 13 -6.67 -12.47 22.19
C HIS A 13 -7.49 -12.86 23.42
N TYR A 14 -7.38 -12.03 24.44
CA TYR A 14 -8.18 -12.17 25.64
C TYR A 14 -8.98 -10.89 25.83
N ARG A 15 -10.31 -11.01 25.74
CA ARG A 15 -11.21 -9.86 25.64
C ARG A 15 -10.70 -8.86 24.59
N ASP A 16 -10.93 -7.58 24.77
CA ASP A 16 -10.37 -6.52 23.92
C ASP A 16 -9.13 -5.86 24.55
N GLN A 17 -8.49 -6.54 25.49
CA GLN A 17 -7.40 -5.99 26.29
C GLN A 17 -6.04 -6.55 25.91
N ILE A 18 -5.91 -7.85 25.65
CA ILE A 18 -4.63 -8.50 25.40
C ILE A 18 -4.64 -9.15 24.01
N TYR A 19 -3.66 -8.83 23.22
CA TYR A 19 -3.41 -9.44 21.93
C TYR A 19 -1.95 -9.86 21.84
N ALA A 20 -1.70 -11.14 21.64
CA ALA A 20 -0.38 -11.67 21.42
C ALA A 20 -0.34 -12.51 20.15
N GLY A 21 0.81 -12.62 19.53
CA GLY A 21 0.91 -13.48 18.36
C GLY A 21 2.30 -13.55 17.76
N ILE A 22 2.43 -14.56 16.91
CA ILE A 22 3.61 -14.80 16.07
C ILE A 22 3.17 -14.93 14.63
N THR A 23 3.92 -14.31 13.75
CA THR A 23 3.86 -14.53 12.30
C THR A 23 5.23 -14.99 11.86
N ALA A 24 5.30 -16.11 11.17
CA ALA A 24 6.54 -16.63 10.60
C ALA A 24 6.34 -16.84 9.10
N GLU A 25 7.31 -16.46 8.30
CA GLU A 25 7.24 -16.50 6.85
C GLU A 25 8.56 -16.94 6.23
N LYS A 26 8.44 -17.63 5.11
CA LYS A 26 9.51 -17.89 4.15
C LYS A 26 8.98 -17.77 2.74
N ASN A 27 9.70 -17.06 1.91
CA ASN A 27 9.37 -16.93 0.49
C ASN A 27 9.75 -18.19 -0.31
N ALA A 28 9.12 -18.34 -1.49
CA ALA A 28 9.48 -19.42 -2.40
C ALA A 28 10.96 -19.31 -2.81
N GLY A 29 11.69 -20.43 -2.76
CA GLY A 29 13.12 -20.49 -3.06
C GLY A 29 14.06 -20.18 -1.89
N GLU A 30 13.55 -19.72 -0.74
CA GLU A 30 14.37 -19.52 0.46
C GLU A 30 14.67 -20.84 1.18
N PRO A 31 15.85 -20.99 1.78
CA PRO A 31 16.19 -22.19 2.55
C PRO A 31 15.38 -22.29 3.85
N PHE A 32 15.00 -23.50 4.22
CA PHE A 32 14.22 -23.84 5.40
C PHE A 32 14.90 -24.94 6.19
N PHE A 33 15.42 -24.65 7.40
CA PHE A 33 16.27 -25.51 8.24
C PHE A 33 17.52 -26.05 7.51
N THR A 34 17.98 -25.38 6.47
CA THR A 34 19.10 -25.83 5.64
C THR A 34 19.95 -24.66 5.14
N GLY A 35 21.16 -24.93 4.71
CA GLY A 35 22.06 -23.94 4.11
C GLY A 35 22.37 -22.79 5.09
N GLN A 36 22.16 -21.56 4.64
CA GLN A 36 22.43 -20.36 5.42
C GLN A 36 21.30 -20.04 6.44
N ASN A 37 20.13 -20.69 6.35
CA ASN A 37 19.04 -20.51 7.27
C ASN A 37 18.76 -21.79 8.09
N LYS A 38 19.45 -21.92 9.24
CA LYS A 38 19.22 -23.03 10.19
C LYS A 38 18.05 -22.80 11.16
N LYS A 39 17.42 -21.61 11.13
CA LYS A 39 16.36 -21.22 12.07
C LYS A 39 14.95 -21.49 11.56
N GLY A 40 14.79 -22.07 10.36
CA GLY A 40 13.52 -22.39 9.74
C GLY A 40 12.99 -21.25 8.88
N TYR A 41 12.09 -20.44 9.42
CA TYR A 41 11.53 -19.31 8.69
C TYR A 41 12.56 -18.19 8.50
N ASP A 42 12.44 -17.45 7.42
CA ASP A 42 13.32 -16.34 7.13
C ASP A 42 12.96 -15.10 7.96
N PHE A 43 11.66 -14.88 8.15
CA PHE A 43 11.13 -13.76 8.93
C PHE A 43 10.24 -14.24 10.07
N TYR A 44 10.40 -13.59 11.23
CA TYR A 44 9.56 -13.76 12.42
C TYR A 44 9.06 -12.42 12.94
N SER A 45 7.77 -12.29 13.13
CA SER A 45 7.15 -11.15 13.80
C SER A 45 6.46 -11.62 15.09
N LEU A 46 6.93 -11.12 16.21
CA LEU A 46 6.38 -11.39 17.54
C LEU A 46 5.80 -10.09 18.10
N TYR A 47 4.59 -10.13 18.62
CA TYR A 47 3.96 -8.97 19.23
C TYR A 47 3.16 -9.32 20.48
N LEU A 48 3.18 -8.41 21.44
CA LEU A 48 2.23 -8.34 22.56
C LEU A 48 1.65 -6.92 22.59
N LEU A 49 0.33 -6.81 22.55
CA LEU A 49 -0.37 -5.54 22.61
C LEU A 49 -1.39 -5.61 23.75
N ILE A 50 -1.26 -4.69 24.71
CA ILE A 50 -2.14 -4.57 25.86
C ILE A 50 -2.89 -3.24 25.75
N ARG A 51 -4.18 -3.24 26.03
CA ARG A 51 -5.06 -2.06 25.88
C ARG A 51 -5.88 -1.80 27.12
N ASN A 52 -6.13 -0.51 27.38
CA ASN A 52 -7.10 -0.02 28.37
C ASN A 52 -6.86 -0.57 29.79
N ILE A 53 -5.62 -0.47 30.28
CA ILE A 53 -5.27 -0.81 31.67
C ILE A 53 -4.92 0.49 32.41
N GLY A 54 -5.85 0.95 33.26
CA GLY A 54 -5.69 2.21 33.99
C GLY A 54 -5.54 3.40 33.04
N HIS A 55 -4.44 4.13 33.18
CA HIS A 55 -4.09 5.24 32.30
C HIS A 55 -3.39 4.81 31.01
N ILE A 56 -2.95 3.57 30.89
CA ILE A 56 -2.30 3.03 29.70
C ILE A 56 -3.40 2.67 28.70
N LYS A 57 -3.49 3.46 27.62
CA LYS A 57 -4.40 3.23 26.52
C LYS A 57 -3.92 2.07 25.64
N THR A 58 -2.62 1.99 25.40
CA THR A 58 -2.00 0.94 24.59
C THR A 58 -0.56 0.76 25.04
N LEU A 59 -0.14 -0.49 25.24
CA LEU A 59 1.27 -0.90 25.40
C LEU A 59 1.57 -1.94 24.33
N ALA A 60 2.57 -1.72 23.51
CA ALA A 60 3.04 -2.65 22.49
C ALA A 60 4.47 -3.09 22.81
N LEU A 61 4.72 -4.39 22.80
CA LEU A 61 6.04 -4.99 22.94
C LEU A 61 6.33 -5.91 21.76
N GLY A 62 7.58 -5.95 21.33
CA GLY A 62 8.02 -6.73 20.17
C GLY A 62 7.84 -5.94 18.87
N ASN A 63 7.19 -6.54 17.86
CA ASN A 63 7.01 -5.90 16.56
C ASN A 63 5.70 -5.08 16.52
N TYR A 64 5.84 -3.79 16.25
CA TYR A 64 4.72 -2.86 16.23
C TYR A 64 4.82 -1.87 15.06
N ARG A 65 3.74 -1.16 14.78
CA ARG A 65 3.65 -0.08 13.82
C ARG A 65 3.18 1.20 14.48
N VAL A 66 3.68 2.32 14.00
CA VAL A 66 3.21 3.64 14.42
C VAL A 66 2.91 4.50 13.21
N SER A 67 1.88 5.34 13.35
CA SER A 67 1.49 6.29 12.34
C SER A 67 0.81 7.46 13.02
N TYR A 68 1.31 8.68 12.80
CA TYR A 68 0.80 9.90 13.39
C TYR A 68 0.54 10.97 12.34
N GLY A 69 -0.36 11.91 12.67
CA GLY A 69 -0.75 12.99 11.80
C GLY A 69 -1.31 12.47 10.47
N TYR A 70 -0.85 13.04 9.39
CA TYR A 70 -1.16 12.63 8.02
C TYR A 70 0.06 11.99 7.33
N GLY A 71 1.07 11.62 8.13
CA GLY A 71 2.22 10.82 7.71
C GLY A 71 3.40 11.59 7.18
N LEU A 72 3.51 12.88 7.46
CA LEU A 72 4.67 13.67 7.04
C LEU A 72 5.91 13.41 7.88
N VAL A 73 5.74 13.05 9.16
CA VAL A 73 6.83 12.68 10.07
C VAL A 73 7.08 11.18 10.05
N ILE A 74 6.04 10.38 10.36
CA ILE A 74 6.15 8.92 10.48
C ILE A 74 4.83 8.23 10.12
N ASN A 75 4.91 7.26 9.21
CA ASN A 75 3.76 6.42 8.85
C ASN A 75 4.23 5.08 8.28
N THR A 76 3.99 4.01 9.03
CA THR A 76 4.28 2.63 8.61
C THR A 76 3.06 1.91 8.04
N ASP A 77 1.96 2.61 7.82
CA ASP A 77 0.76 2.02 7.28
C ASP A 77 0.81 1.84 5.76
N PHE A 78 0.12 0.80 5.31
CA PHE A 78 -0.13 0.64 3.89
C PHE A 78 -1.14 1.70 3.43
N GLY A 79 -0.77 2.49 2.42
CA GLY A 79 -1.63 3.49 1.79
C GLY A 79 -1.93 3.10 0.35
N MET A 80 -3.21 3.09 -0.01
CA MET A 80 -3.64 2.78 -1.38
C MET A 80 -3.55 3.97 -2.35
N GLY A 81 -3.11 5.13 -1.87
CA GLY A 81 -3.02 6.35 -2.68
C GLY A 81 -4.39 6.94 -3.04
N LYS A 82 -4.47 7.57 -4.21
CA LYS A 82 -5.70 8.21 -4.70
C LYS A 82 -6.69 7.16 -5.21
N THR A 83 -7.88 7.13 -4.63
CA THR A 83 -8.95 6.18 -4.95
C THR A 83 -10.25 6.91 -5.28
N ALA A 84 -11.24 6.16 -5.78
CA ALA A 84 -12.60 6.67 -5.97
C ALA A 84 -13.38 6.84 -4.65
N THR A 85 -12.77 6.57 -3.50
CA THR A 85 -13.42 6.71 -2.19
C THR A 85 -12.88 7.95 -1.49
N LEU A 86 -13.56 9.07 -1.65
CA LEU A 86 -13.13 10.36 -1.09
C LEU A 86 -13.21 10.38 0.44
N SER A 87 -14.13 9.66 1.04
CA SER A 87 -14.30 9.61 2.50
C SER A 87 -13.07 9.11 3.27
N THR A 88 -12.21 8.33 2.61
CA THR A 88 -10.97 7.81 3.22
C THR A 88 -9.78 8.76 3.12
N LEU A 89 -9.86 9.78 2.25
CA LEU A 89 -8.80 10.77 2.11
C LEU A 89 -8.71 11.62 3.39
N GLY A 90 -7.50 11.85 3.87
CA GLY A 90 -7.26 12.67 5.05
C GLY A 90 -7.78 12.08 6.37
N ASN A 91 -7.99 10.77 6.43
CA ASN A 91 -8.18 10.11 7.71
C ASN A 91 -6.87 10.13 8.50
N LYS A 92 -6.95 10.61 9.74
CA LYS A 92 -5.80 10.68 10.64
C LYS A 92 -5.28 9.27 10.93
N SER A 93 -3.98 9.13 11.02
CA SER A 93 -3.31 7.88 11.34
C SER A 93 -3.68 7.36 12.74
N ARG A 94 -3.59 6.05 12.92
CA ARG A 94 -4.20 5.33 14.06
C ARG A 94 -3.30 5.12 15.28
N GLY A 95 -2.16 5.79 15.39
CA GLY A 95 -1.23 5.65 16.51
C GLY A 95 -0.50 4.30 16.56
N ILE A 96 -0.33 3.74 17.76
CA ILE A 96 0.41 2.50 18.01
C ILE A 96 -0.46 1.27 17.70
N ARG A 97 0.08 0.31 16.94
CA ARG A 97 -0.59 -0.94 16.56
C ARG A 97 0.39 -2.13 16.51
N LYS A 98 -0.15 -3.33 16.70
CA LYS A 98 0.61 -4.57 16.50
C LYS A 98 1.06 -4.72 15.05
N HIS A 99 2.21 -5.34 14.83
CA HIS A 99 2.64 -5.82 13.53
C HIS A 99 2.42 -7.33 13.45
N SER A 100 1.41 -7.74 12.69
CA SER A 100 1.07 -9.14 12.42
C SER A 100 1.14 -9.48 10.92
N SER A 101 1.82 -8.62 10.15
CA SER A 101 2.02 -8.79 8.71
C SER A 101 3.34 -9.50 8.44
N THR A 102 3.47 -9.97 7.21
CA THR A 102 4.71 -10.47 6.61
C THR A 102 5.55 -9.35 5.97
N ASP A 103 5.17 -8.08 6.15
CA ASP A 103 5.97 -6.95 5.68
C ASP A 103 7.24 -6.81 6.53
N GLU A 104 8.38 -7.10 5.93
CA GLU A 104 9.69 -7.11 6.60
C GLU A 104 10.34 -5.72 6.72
N TYR A 105 9.72 -4.69 6.18
CA TYR A 105 10.29 -3.34 6.20
C TYR A 105 9.48 -2.34 7.05
N ASN A 106 8.16 -2.29 6.90
CA ASN A 106 7.32 -1.24 7.50
C ASN A 106 6.85 -1.61 8.92
N TYR A 107 7.78 -1.84 9.83
CA TYR A 107 7.51 -2.07 11.25
C TYR A 107 8.66 -1.56 12.12
N PHE A 108 8.44 -1.51 13.41
CA PHE A 108 9.42 -1.23 14.46
C PHE A 108 9.50 -2.40 15.43
N GLN A 109 10.64 -2.55 16.10
CA GLN A 109 10.87 -3.63 17.06
C GLN A 109 11.38 -3.06 18.38
N GLY A 110 10.63 -3.27 19.46
CA GLY A 110 10.95 -2.75 20.79
C GLY A 110 9.71 -2.52 21.62
N MET A 111 9.50 -1.29 22.07
CA MET A 111 8.39 -0.93 22.95
C MET A 111 7.73 0.36 22.52
N ALA A 112 6.40 0.41 22.64
CA ALA A 112 5.63 1.63 22.43
C ALA A 112 4.49 1.71 23.45
N VAL A 113 4.25 2.90 24.00
CA VAL A 113 3.21 3.15 25.01
C VAL A 113 2.38 4.37 24.62
N SER A 114 1.08 4.25 24.80
CA SER A 114 0.12 5.35 24.71
C SER A 114 -0.48 5.57 26.10
N TYR A 115 -0.22 6.74 26.68
CA TYR A 115 -0.62 7.09 28.04
C TYR A 115 -1.62 8.24 28.03
N LYS A 116 -2.72 8.07 28.76
CA LYS A 116 -3.73 9.10 28.95
C LYS A 116 -3.32 10.05 30.06
N LEU A 117 -2.74 11.20 29.70
CA LEU A 117 -2.33 12.23 30.66
C LEU A 117 -3.52 12.89 31.36
N ALA A 118 -4.59 13.18 30.58
CA ALA A 118 -5.79 13.80 31.07
C ALA A 118 -6.99 13.41 30.15
N LYS A 119 -8.20 13.86 30.47
CA LYS A 119 -9.43 13.52 29.72
C LYS A 119 -9.32 13.73 28.21
N ARG A 120 -8.52 14.73 27.77
CA ARG A 120 -8.37 15.13 26.36
C ARG A 120 -6.95 15.00 25.83
N TRP A 121 -5.98 14.66 26.68
CA TRP A 121 -4.57 14.59 26.33
C TRP A 121 -4.06 13.17 26.37
N THR A 122 -3.38 12.79 25.32
CA THR A 122 -2.71 11.49 25.20
C THR A 122 -1.25 11.73 24.80
N LEU A 123 -0.33 11.10 25.49
CA LEU A 123 1.09 11.08 25.17
C LEU A 123 1.47 9.68 24.73
N ASP A 124 2.02 9.58 23.53
CA ASP A 124 2.58 8.35 23.01
C ASP A 124 4.11 8.45 23.01
N GLY A 125 4.78 7.39 23.44
CA GLY A 125 6.23 7.25 23.38
C GLY A 125 6.58 5.92 22.75
N PHE A 126 7.62 5.86 21.94
CA PHE A 126 8.05 4.63 21.30
C PHE A 126 9.56 4.59 21.08
N TYR A 127 10.12 3.40 21.22
CA TYR A 127 11.51 3.09 20.98
C TYR A 127 11.64 1.82 20.15
N SER A 128 12.51 1.85 19.15
CA SER A 128 12.81 0.70 18.31
C SER A 128 14.31 0.51 18.15
N TYR A 129 14.74 -0.73 18.30
CA TYR A 129 16.06 -1.21 17.95
C TYR A 129 15.90 -2.40 17.02
N ARG A 130 16.37 -2.28 15.78
CA ARG A 130 16.19 -3.38 14.83
C ARG A 130 17.35 -3.49 13.84
N LYS A 131 17.66 -4.72 13.46
CA LYS A 131 18.53 -5.01 12.33
C LYS A 131 17.73 -4.92 11.04
N MET A 132 18.33 -4.38 10.00
CA MET A 132 17.72 -4.20 8.70
C MET A 132 18.64 -4.69 7.60
N ASP A 133 18.03 -5.01 6.46
CA ASP A 133 18.72 -5.44 5.26
C ASP A 133 19.22 -4.25 4.45
N GLY A 134 20.39 -4.39 3.89
CA GLY A 134 20.94 -3.34 3.05
C GLY A 134 22.27 -3.70 2.40
N ILE A 135 22.69 -2.88 1.46
CA ILE A 135 24.01 -2.94 0.87
C ILE A 135 24.90 -2.00 1.69
N VAL A 136 25.82 -2.60 2.44
CA VAL A 136 26.72 -1.88 3.34
C VAL A 136 28.16 -2.05 2.85
N GLY A 137 28.83 -0.92 2.62
CA GLY A 137 30.28 -0.89 2.41
C GLY A 137 31.04 -0.72 3.73
N ASN A 138 32.35 -0.57 3.66
CA ASN A 138 33.20 -0.44 4.86
C ASN A 138 32.77 0.73 5.75
N GLN A 139 32.40 1.87 5.17
CA GLN A 139 32.11 3.11 5.90
C GLN A 139 30.64 3.57 5.77
N PHE A 140 29.92 3.15 4.75
CA PHE A 140 28.59 3.71 4.41
C PHE A 140 27.57 2.64 4.09
N ILE A 141 26.29 2.96 4.36
CA ILE A 141 25.12 2.23 3.84
C ILE A 141 24.82 2.79 2.45
N ARG A 142 24.92 1.95 1.42
CA ARG A 142 24.65 2.35 0.02
C ARG A 142 23.17 2.30 -0.33
N SER A 143 22.43 1.32 0.21
CA SER A 143 20.99 1.22 0.00
C SER A 143 20.32 0.38 1.08
N LEU A 144 19.06 0.70 1.39
CA LEU A 144 18.18 -0.13 2.20
C LEU A 144 17.47 -1.15 1.29
N LYS A 145 17.50 -2.43 1.67
CA LYS A 145 16.76 -3.49 0.98
C LYS A 145 15.37 -3.62 1.61
N LYS A 146 14.32 -3.58 0.80
CA LYS A 146 12.92 -3.49 1.27
C LYS A 146 12.04 -4.65 0.84
N ASP A 147 12.57 -5.57 0.04
CA ASP A 147 11.80 -6.65 -0.58
C ASP A 147 11.70 -7.94 0.25
N GLY A 148 12.54 -8.10 1.28
CA GLY A 148 12.56 -9.26 2.19
C GLY A 148 13.07 -10.57 1.57
N TYR A 149 13.51 -10.61 0.29
CA TYR A 149 13.93 -11.86 -0.33
C TYR A 149 15.36 -12.27 0.04
N HIS A 150 15.52 -13.55 0.47
CA HIS A 150 16.81 -14.17 0.78
C HIS A 150 16.92 -15.56 0.12
N ARG A 151 16.81 -15.60 -1.22
CA ARG A 151 16.83 -16.82 -2.03
C ARG A 151 18.23 -17.21 -2.51
N LEU A 152 19.07 -16.20 -2.73
CA LEU A 152 20.44 -16.34 -3.26
C LEU A 152 21.48 -15.95 -2.23
N CYS A 153 22.71 -16.48 -2.35
CA CYS A 153 23.83 -16.10 -1.49
C CYS A 153 24.03 -14.59 -1.42
N ARG A 154 24.02 -13.90 -2.56
CA ARG A 154 24.12 -12.44 -2.64
C ARG A 154 22.96 -11.67 -1.97
N GLU A 155 21.82 -12.30 -1.74
CA GLU A 155 20.69 -11.72 -1.00
C GLU A 155 20.88 -11.92 0.49
N PHE A 156 21.39 -13.08 0.91
CA PHE A 156 21.79 -13.36 2.30
C PHE A 156 22.90 -12.44 2.80
N GLU A 157 23.88 -12.09 1.97
CA GLU A 157 24.94 -11.13 2.30
C GLU A 157 24.41 -9.75 2.69
N LYS A 158 23.19 -9.44 2.29
CA LYS A 158 22.51 -8.17 2.61
C LYS A 158 21.59 -8.26 3.82
N LYS A 159 21.38 -9.45 4.37
CA LYS A 159 20.47 -9.70 5.47
C LYS A 159 21.06 -9.19 6.79
N ASN A 160 20.28 -8.38 7.53
CA ASN A 160 20.66 -7.88 8.86
C ASN A 160 22.02 -7.16 8.90
N THR A 161 22.43 -6.49 7.83
CA THR A 161 23.76 -5.86 7.68
C THR A 161 23.88 -4.52 8.36
N LEU A 162 22.79 -3.90 8.73
CA LEU A 162 22.77 -2.60 9.38
C LEU A 162 21.83 -2.60 10.59
N THR A 163 22.08 -1.66 11.51
CA THR A 163 21.23 -1.45 12.68
C THR A 163 20.60 -0.08 12.63
N ASN A 164 19.33 -0.03 12.94
CA ASN A 164 18.56 1.20 13.06
C ASN A 164 17.98 1.33 14.46
N GLN A 165 18.17 2.50 15.08
CA GLN A 165 17.54 2.89 16.32
C GLN A 165 16.62 4.08 16.07
N LEU A 166 15.45 4.05 16.68
CA LEU A 166 14.47 5.11 16.53
C LEU A 166 13.79 5.35 17.86
N VAL A 167 13.71 6.61 18.26
CA VAL A 167 12.91 7.07 19.39
C VAL A 167 11.95 8.16 18.89
N GLY A 168 10.75 8.16 19.42
CA GLY A 168 9.81 9.21 19.06
C GLY A 168 8.69 9.35 20.08
N SER A 169 7.98 10.45 19.95
CA SER A 169 6.82 10.78 20.78
C SER A 169 5.75 11.49 19.97
N ASN A 170 4.52 11.37 20.43
CA ASN A 170 3.38 12.13 19.93
C ASN A 170 2.55 12.62 21.10
N LEU A 171 2.32 13.92 21.17
CA LEU A 171 1.38 14.54 22.10
C LEU A 171 0.10 14.91 21.33
N ASN A 172 -1.02 14.37 21.76
CA ASN A 172 -2.30 14.54 21.09
C ASN A 172 -3.34 15.16 22.01
N TYR A 173 -4.02 16.20 21.53
CA TYR A 173 -5.16 16.84 22.16
C TYR A 173 -6.42 16.55 21.36
N ASN A 174 -7.44 15.97 22.02
CA ASN A 174 -8.75 15.67 21.43
C ASN A 174 -9.83 16.54 22.06
N GLY A 175 -10.08 17.70 21.47
CA GLY A 175 -11.14 18.63 21.88
C GLY A 175 -12.47 18.35 21.18
N LYS A 176 -13.51 19.08 21.56
CA LYS A 176 -14.83 18.99 20.94
C LYS A 176 -14.85 19.50 19.50
N TYR A 177 -14.09 20.55 19.23
CA TYR A 177 -14.06 21.26 17.93
C TYR A 177 -12.70 21.18 17.22
N CYS A 178 -11.70 20.63 17.90
CA CYS A 178 -10.37 20.49 17.31
C CYS A 178 -9.63 19.26 17.85
N GLU A 179 -8.80 18.68 16.99
CA GLU A 179 -7.78 17.70 17.35
C GLU A 179 -6.44 18.32 16.95
N LEU A 180 -5.46 18.27 17.85
CA LEU A 180 -4.12 18.78 17.62
C LEU A 180 -3.12 17.69 17.97
N GLY A 181 -2.06 17.56 17.17
CA GLY A 181 -0.99 16.62 17.42
C GLY A 181 0.37 17.25 17.22
N LEU A 182 1.32 16.86 18.05
CA LEU A 182 2.74 17.21 17.89
C LEU A 182 3.55 15.91 17.89
N THR A 183 4.24 15.62 16.81
CA THR A 183 5.05 14.42 16.64
C THR A 183 6.51 14.78 16.50
N ALA A 184 7.38 14.10 17.24
CA ALA A 184 8.83 14.22 17.10
C ALA A 184 9.46 12.83 17.00
N VAL A 185 10.39 12.67 16.07
CA VAL A 185 11.08 11.40 15.82
C VAL A 185 12.57 11.66 15.59
N TYR A 186 13.42 10.88 16.27
CA TYR A 186 14.85 10.83 16.05
C TYR A 186 15.24 9.41 15.63
N ASN A 187 15.95 9.31 14.50
CA ASN A 187 16.33 8.05 13.88
C ASN A 187 17.83 8.01 13.59
N VAL A 188 18.51 6.93 13.99
CA VAL A 188 19.96 6.78 13.86
C VAL A 188 20.29 5.41 13.25
N PHE A 189 21.21 5.39 12.28
CA PHE A 189 21.83 4.19 11.74
C PHE A 189 23.22 3.97 12.34
N ASN A 190 23.68 2.72 12.38
CA ASN A 190 25.03 2.41 12.85
C ASN A 190 26.14 2.97 11.93
N LYS A 191 25.84 3.13 10.63
CA LYS A 191 26.72 3.76 9.63
C LYS A 191 25.94 4.85 8.87
N PRO A 192 26.64 5.87 8.32
CA PRO A 192 25.97 6.88 7.53
C PRO A 192 25.32 6.30 6.26
N LEU A 193 24.10 6.70 5.98
CA LEU A 193 23.42 6.45 4.71
C LEU A 193 24.05 7.35 3.65
N ASN A 194 24.60 6.76 2.60
CA ASN A 194 25.21 7.48 1.49
C ASN A 194 25.01 6.71 0.17
N PRO A 195 23.76 6.77 -0.38
CA PRO A 195 23.48 6.14 -1.66
C PRO A 195 24.33 6.76 -2.79
N GLU A 196 24.70 5.94 -3.78
CA GLU A 196 25.40 6.42 -4.95
C GLU A 196 24.67 7.60 -5.59
N LYS A 197 25.39 8.67 -5.87
CA LYS A 197 24.80 9.89 -6.45
C LYS A 197 24.38 9.66 -7.89
N LYS A 198 23.08 9.82 -8.14
CA LYS A 198 22.48 9.81 -9.47
C LYS A 198 21.68 11.10 -9.66
N TYR A 199 21.39 11.48 -10.89
CA TYR A 199 20.71 12.75 -11.22
C TYR A 199 19.39 12.95 -10.47
N TYR A 200 18.68 11.87 -10.07
CA TYR A 200 17.38 11.92 -9.42
C TYR A 200 17.43 11.87 -7.88
N ASN A 201 18.53 11.36 -7.29
CA ASN A 201 18.60 11.07 -5.86
C ASN A 201 19.57 11.97 -5.08
N ILE A 202 20.00 13.09 -5.63
CA ILE A 202 20.97 13.97 -4.97
C ILE A 202 20.48 14.50 -3.63
N TYR A 203 19.17 14.66 -3.49
CA TYR A 203 18.50 15.13 -2.27
C TYR A 203 17.96 14.01 -1.38
N TYR A 204 18.19 12.74 -1.72
CA TYR A 204 17.77 11.63 -0.87
C TYR A 204 18.46 11.70 0.50
N PRO A 205 17.85 11.12 1.55
CA PRO A 205 18.42 11.12 2.90
C PRO A 205 19.88 10.65 2.90
N ARG A 206 20.77 11.48 3.46
CA ARG A 206 22.20 11.22 3.63
C ARG A 206 22.63 11.59 5.02
N GLY A 207 23.48 10.76 5.64
CA GLY A 207 23.96 10.96 7.00
C GLY A 207 23.63 9.80 7.91
N LYS A 208 24.05 9.92 9.15
CA LYS A 208 23.90 8.86 10.16
C LYS A 208 22.61 8.99 10.94
N ASP A 209 22.21 10.20 11.22
CA ASP A 209 21.05 10.56 12.04
C ASP A 209 20.07 11.44 11.29
N PHE A 210 18.81 11.32 11.65
CA PHE A 210 17.70 12.09 11.07
C PHE A 210 16.72 12.43 12.18
N TYR A 211 16.24 13.68 12.23
CA TYR A 211 15.10 14.01 13.07
C TYR A 211 14.05 14.74 12.24
N ASN A 212 12.81 14.50 12.60
CA ASN A 212 11.65 15.15 12.01
C ASN A 212 10.71 15.55 13.14
N VAL A 213 10.19 16.76 13.06
CA VAL A 213 9.19 17.29 13.99
C VAL A 213 8.03 17.82 13.16
N GLY A 214 6.80 17.50 13.54
CA GLY A 214 5.63 17.97 12.83
C GLY A 214 4.44 18.21 13.74
N GLY A 215 3.65 19.21 13.38
CA GLY A 215 2.37 19.53 14.00
C GLY A 215 1.22 19.17 13.05
N ASP A 216 0.24 18.45 13.56
CA ASP A 216 -1.00 18.16 12.85
C ASP A 216 -2.20 18.77 13.55
N TYR A 217 -3.20 19.09 12.76
CA TYR A 217 -4.42 19.70 13.25
C TYR A 217 -5.64 19.22 12.48
N LYS A 218 -6.80 19.24 13.14
CA LYS A 218 -8.10 19.02 12.55
C LYS A 218 -9.12 19.86 13.30
N PHE A 219 -9.74 20.80 12.61
CA PHE A 219 -10.79 21.68 13.13
C PHE A 219 -12.13 21.29 12.53
N PHE A 220 -13.16 21.27 13.37
CA PHE A 220 -14.54 20.98 12.98
C PHE A 220 -15.39 22.22 13.18
N TRP A 221 -16.03 22.68 12.12
CA TRP A 221 -16.97 23.79 12.18
C TRP A 221 -18.22 23.50 11.34
N LYS A 222 -19.31 23.16 11.99
CA LYS A 222 -20.56 22.78 11.33
C LYS A 222 -20.34 21.64 10.30
N ARG A 223 -20.38 21.97 9.01
CA ARG A 223 -20.24 21.07 7.88
C ARG A 223 -18.81 21.08 7.28
N PHE A 224 -17.94 21.91 7.83
CA PHE A 224 -16.58 22.04 7.38
C PHE A 224 -15.60 21.33 8.32
N SER A 225 -14.57 20.76 7.75
CA SER A 225 -13.43 20.28 8.50
C SER A 225 -12.17 20.76 7.80
N LEU A 226 -11.33 21.49 8.52
CA LEU A 226 -9.99 21.88 8.08
C LEU A 226 -8.99 20.99 8.78
N LEU A 227 -8.15 20.33 8.03
CA LEU A 227 -7.16 19.39 8.56
C LEU A 227 -5.83 19.52 7.82
N GLY A 228 -4.75 19.22 8.48
CA GLY A 228 -3.42 19.25 7.86
C GLY A 228 -2.31 18.87 8.81
N GLU A 229 -1.12 18.79 8.24
CA GLU A 229 0.14 18.56 8.94
C GLU A 229 1.23 19.38 8.28
N THR A 230 2.13 19.94 9.09
CA THR A 230 3.37 20.54 8.63
C THR A 230 4.52 19.97 9.44
N ALA A 231 5.56 19.54 8.76
CA ALA A 231 6.73 18.90 9.35
C ALA A 231 8.02 19.53 8.82
N ILE A 232 9.05 19.54 9.67
CA ILE A 232 10.40 19.99 9.37
C ILE A 232 11.40 18.86 9.62
N ASP A 233 12.47 18.84 8.85
CA ASP A 233 13.60 17.92 9.05
C ASP A 233 14.80 18.63 9.72
N LYS A 234 15.88 17.89 9.93
CA LYS A 234 17.11 18.38 10.55
C LYS A 234 17.80 19.53 9.79
N CYS A 235 17.51 19.68 8.53
CA CYS A 235 18.07 20.75 7.67
C CYS A 235 17.18 21.99 7.63
N GLY A 236 16.06 21.99 8.36
CA GLY A 236 15.06 23.07 8.33
C GLY A 236 14.20 23.07 7.06
N THR A 237 14.28 22.03 6.23
CA THR A 237 13.39 21.88 5.08
C THR A 237 12.05 21.32 5.53
N TRP A 238 10.99 21.64 4.81
CA TRP A 238 9.64 21.42 5.28
C TRP A 238 8.76 20.68 4.27
N ALA A 239 7.77 20.00 4.81
CA ALA A 239 6.70 19.39 4.07
C ALA A 239 5.36 19.77 4.71
N THR A 240 4.36 20.08 3.90
CA THR A 240 3.02 20.41 4.40
C THR A 240 1.93 19.83 3.53
N MET A 241 0.82 19.45 4.17
CA MET A 241 -0.42 19.03 3.52
C MET A 241 -1.59 19.64 4.28
N ASN A 242 -2.50 20.29 3.57
CA ASN A 242 -3.67 20.95 4.14
C ASN A 242 -4.90 20.59 3.32
N MET A 243 -6.00 20.27 3.99
CA MET A 243 -7.24 19.82 3.36
C MET A 243 -8.43 20.52 3.99
N LEU A 244 -9.28 21.08 3.16
CA LEU A 244 -10.61 21.52 3.50
C LEU A 244 -11.64 20.52 3.00
N ARG A 245 -12.48 20.02 3.90
CA ARG A 245 -13.60 19.14 3.59
C ARG A 245 -14.91 19.86 3.92
N TYR A 246 -15.83 19.84 2.98
CA TYR A 246 -17.19 20.31 3.14
C TYR A 246 -18.14 19.13 2.97
N SER A 247 -18.94 18.81 3.99
CA SER A 247 -19.86 17.69 4.00
C SER A 247 -21.27 18.17 4.41
N PRO A 248 -22.06 18.70 3.45
CA PRO A 248 -23.46 19.05 3.69
C PRO A 248 -24.32 17.80 3.93
N LYS A 249 -25.60 18.00 4.29
CA LYS A 249 -26.55 16.90 4.35
C LYS A 249 -26.74 16.28 2.95
N GLY A 250 -27.19 15.01 2.89
CA GLY A 250 -27.52 14.35 1.62
C GLY A 250 -26.37 13.57 0.96
N GLY A 251 -25.30 13.24 1.71
CA GLY A 251 -24.23 12.37 1.22
C GLY A 251 -23.25 13.05 0.25
N THR A 252 -23.34 14.39 0.10
CA THR A 252 -22.39 15.17 -0.69
C THR A 252 -21.10 15.41 0.11
N GLN A 253 -19.95 15.29 -0.52
CA GLN A 253 -18.65 15.61 0.04
C GLN A 253 -17.80 16.33 -0.99
N LEU A 254 -17.31 17.51 -0.64
CA LEU A 254 -16.30 18.25 -1.42
C LEU A 254 -15.00 18.28 -0.62
N ILE A 255 -13.90 18.00 -1.29
CA ILE A 255 -12.55 18.02 -0.74
C ILE A 255 -11.69 18.91 -1.61
N VAL A 256 -10.97 19.82 -0.98
CA VAL A 256 -9.89 20.61 -1.59
C VAL A 256 -8.64 20.37 -0.77
N MET A 257 -7.55 19.96 -1.40
CA MET A 257 -6.30 19.67 -0.71
C MET A 257 -5.11 20.27 -1.46
N ASN A 258 -4.24 20.87 -0.70
CA ASN A 258 -2.94 21.37 -1.14
C ASN A 258 -1.85 20.56 -0.45
N ARG A 259 -0.75 20.23 -1.16
CA ARG A 259 0.44 19.62 -0.59
C ARG A 259 1.69 20.23 -1.19
N TYR A 260 2.71 20.40 -0.35
CA TYR A 260 4.04 20.82 -0.73
C TYR A 260 5.07 20.01 0.04
N TYR A 261 5.90 19.29 -0.68
CA TYR A 261 7.00 18.49 -0.13
C TYR A 261 8.29 18.99 -0.77
N ASP A 262 9.12 19.67 0.01
CA ASP A 262 10.38 20.21 -0.48
C ASP A 262 11.24 19.11 -1.13
N ALA A 263 11.97 19.46 -2.20
CA ALA A 263 12.86 18.52 -2.87
C ALA A 263 13.99 18.01 -1.96
N LYS A 264 14.34 18.77 -0.92
CA LYS A 264 15.40 18.46 0.04
C LYS A 264 14.87 17.87 1.35
N TYR A 265 13.54 17.80 1.54
CA TYR A 265 12.95 17.24 2.76
C TYR A 265 13.39 15.79 2.97
N GLN A 266 13.97 15.50 4.13
CA GLN A 266 14.53 14.20 4.46
C GLN A 266 13.75 13.54 5.60
N SER A 267 12.97 12.51 5.28
CA SER A 267 12.38 11.61 6.26
C SER A 267 12.47 10.17 5.76
N VAL A 268 12.95 9.29 6.63
CA VAL A 268 13.12 7.85 6.30
C VAL A 268 11.78 7.11 6.35
N TYR A 269 10.89 7.52 7.24
CA TYR A 269 9.65 6.82 7.54
C TYR A 269 8.38 7.62 7.24
N ALA A 270 8.50 8.78 6.60
CA ALA A 270 7.33 9.54 6.15
C ALA A 270 6.63 8.85 4.97
N ARG A 271 5.31 8.81 5.04
CA ARG A 271 4.45 8.34 3.95
C ARG A 271 3.12 9.08 4.01
N SER A 272 2.83 9.88 3.03
CA SER A 272 1.62 10.68 2.93
C SER A 272 1.01 10.59 1.54
N ILE A 273 -0.12 11.25 1.33
CA ILE A 273 -0.77 11.29 0.03
C ILE A 273 0.07 12.05 -0.98
N GLY A 274 0.29 11.47 -2.15
CA GLY A 274 1.08 12.08 -3.21
C GLY A 274 1.01 11.28 -4.49
N GLU A 275 1.66 11.78 -5.52
CA GLU A 275 1.93 11.04 -6.75
C GLU A 275 3.24 10.23 -6.63
N GLY A 276 4.20 10.76 -5.86
CA GLY A 276 5.45 10.09 -5.51
C GLY A 276 5.26 9.01 -4.44
N SER A 277 6.26 8.12 -4.31
CA SER A 277 6.31 7.09 -3.26
C SER A 277 6.89 7.60 -1.94
N THR A 278 7.48 8.79 -1.93
CA THR A 278 8.13 9.43 -0.80
C THR A 278 7.55 10.82 -0.57
N VAL A 279 7.60 11.30 0.67
CA VAL A 279 7.23 12.68 1.02
C VAL A 279 8.42 13.58 0.70
N GLN A 280 8.64 13.84 -0.58
CA GLN A 280 9.75 14.63 -1.09
C GLN A 280 9.49 15.06 -2.54
N ASN A 281 9.99 16.25 -2.92
CA ASN A 281 10.03 16.70 -4.30
C ASN A 281 8.66 16.71 -5.00
N GLU A 282 7.62 17.21 -4.33
CA GLU A 282 6.28 17.23 -4.92
C GLU A 282 5.47 18.42 -4.41
N SER A 283 4.86 19.15 -5.33
CA SER A 283 3.80 20.12 -5.04
C SER A 283 2.52 19.66 -5.74
N GLY A 284 1.36 19.77 -5.10
CA GLY A 284 0.12 19.30 -5.70
C GLY A 284 -1.13 19.98 -5.15
N PHE A 285 -2.11 20.03 -6.01
CA PHE A 285 -3.45 20.53 -5.71
C PHE A 285 -4.49 19.50 -6.14
N TYR A 286 -5.32 19.09 -5.21
CA TYR A 286 -6.36 18.09 -5.39
C TYR A 286 -7.73 18.70 -5.10
N ILE A 287 -8.69 18.42 -5.97
CA ILE A 287 -10.10 18.72 -5.75
C ILE A 287 -10.92 17.47 -6.03
N GLY A 288 -11.85 17.11 -5.14
CA GLY A 288 -12.71 15.94 -5.28
C GLY A 288 -14.12 16.23 -4.84
N LEU A 289 -15.08 15.70 -5.58
CA LEU A 289 -16.50 15.79 -5.31
C LEU A 289 -17.13 14.40 -5.33
N GLU A 290 -17.88 14.08 -4.29
CA GLU A 290 -18.75 12.92 -4.22
C GLU A 290 -20.15 13.40 -3.88
N THR A 291 -21.16 13.03 -4.70
CA THR A 291 -22.54 13.47 -4.50
C THR A 291 -23.54 12.49 -5.11
N SER A 292 -24.73 12.43 -4.57
CA SER A 292 -25.86 11.74 -5.19
C SER A 292 -26.53 12.70 -6.16
N ILE A 293 -26.49 12.38 -7.46
CA ILE A 293 -27.12 13.19 -8.52
C ILE A 293 -28.63 12.88 -8.59
N LEU A 294 -28.98 11.59 -8.51
CA LEU A 294 -30.34 11.06 -8.53
C LEU A 294 -30.49 10.02 -7.40
N LYS A 295 -31.71 9.57 -7.14
CA LYS A 295 -32.06 8.66 -6.06
C LYS A 295 -31.14 7.43 -5.91
N TYR A 296 -30.67 6.89 -7.04
CA TYR A 296 -29.83 5.69 -7.06
C TYR A 296 -28.49 5.89 -7.75
N ILE A 297 -28.19 7.13 -8.17
CA ILE A 297 -26.97 7.46 -8.91
C ILE A 297 -26.08 8.35 -8.09
N LYS A 298 -24.88 7.83 -7.81
CA LYS A 298 -23.81 8.53 -7.12
C LYS A 298 -22.70 8.88 -8.10
N MET A 299 -22.27 10.12 -8.10
CA MET A 299 -21.10 10.58 -8.85
C MET A 299 -19.94 10.79 -7.91
N THR A 300 -18.78 10.31 -8.30
CA THR A 300 -17.50 10.62 -7.66
C THR A 300 -16.53 11.10 -8.73
N CYS A 301 -15.97 12.29 -8.53
CA CYS A 301 -14.94 12.79 -9.44
C CYS A 301 -13.82 13.47 -8.65
N TYR A 302 -12.61 13.44 -9.21
CA TYR A 302 -11.50 14.24 -8.71
C TYR A 302 -10.56 14.66 -9.83
N GLY A 303 -9.84 15.75 -9.56
CA GLY A 303 -8.69 16.21 -10.31
C GLY A 303 -7.52 16.44 -9.36
N ASP A 304 -6.34 15.95 -9.69
CA ASP A 304 -5.10 16.14 -8.95
C ASP A 304 -4.01 16.65 -9.88
N PHE A 305 -3.61 17.89 -9.67
CA PHE A 305 -2.53 18.55 -10.40
C PHE A 305 -1.27 18.44 -9.56
N PHE A 306 -0.16 18.00 -10.16
CA PHE A 306 1.11 17.84 -9.45
C PHE A 306 2.30 18.32 -10.26
N TYR A 307 3.30 18.79 -9.53
CA TYR A 307 4.52 19.34 -10.05
C TYR A 307 5.71 18.79 -9.25
N PHE A 308 6.78 18.42 -9.96
CA PHE A 308 8.02 17.95 -9.40
C PHE A 308 9.14 18.93 -9.69
N PRO A 309 9.59 19.72 -8.72
CA PRO A 309 10.67 20.70 -8.90
C PRO A 309 11.98 20.06 -9.38
N TRP A 310 12.31 18.88 -8.88
CA TRP A 310 13.52 18.16 -9.20
C TRP A 310 13.26 16.92 -10.04
N LYS A 311 14.33 16.37 -10.60
CA LYS A 311 14.36 15.14 -11.39
C LYS A 311 13.89 13.93 -10.57
N LYS A 312 13.37 12.91 -11.24
CA LYS A 312 12.91 11.65 -10.63
C LYS A 312 13.53 10.45 -11.31
N TYR A 313 13.40 9.29 -10.70
CA TYR A 313 13.76 8.04 -11.35
C TYR A 313 12.98 7.89 -12.67
N LEU A 314 13.68 7.62 -13.76
CA LEU A 314 13.14 7.58 -15.13
C LEU A 314 12.51 8.91 -15.63
N VAL A 315 12.94 10.03 -15.04
CA VAL A 315 12.56 11.38 -15.51
C VAL A 315 13.78 12.30 -15.35
N SER A 316 14.52 12.47 -16.42
CA SER A 316 15.80 13.21 -16.43
C SER A 316 15.63 14.73 -16.45
N LYS A 317 14.44 15.23 -16.77
CA LYS A 317 14.08 16.65 -16.77
C LYS A 317 13.59 17.09 -15.39
N ALA A 318 14.07 18.23 -14.91
CA ALA A 318 13.51 18.91 -13.74
C ALA A 318 12.27 19.75 -14.14
N GLY A 319 11.44 20.10 -13.14
CA GLY A 319 10.27 20.95 -13.39
C GLY A 319 9.14 20.22 -14.15
N THR A 320 8.96 18.92 -13.93
CA THR A 320 7.93 18.14 -14.60
C THR A 320 6.58 18.22 -13.88
N LYS A 321 5.50 18.14 -14.63
CA LYS A 321 4.13 18.29 -14.15
C LYS A 321 3.20 17.22 -14.70
N GLY A 322 2.09 17.03 -14.02
CA GLY A 322 1.07 16.09 -14.45
C GLY A 322 -0.31 16.37 -13.88
N LEU A 323 -1.24 15.57 -14.36
CA LEU A 323 -2.64 15.60 -14.00
C LEU A 323 -3.15 14.17 -13.84
N ASP A 324 -3.91 13.90 -12.80
CA ASP A 324 -4.63 12.66 -12.59
C ASP A 324 -6.10 12.98 -12.30
N GLY A 325 -6.98 12.66 -13.22
CA GLY A 325 -8.43 12.89 -13.12
C GLY A 325 -9.20 11.58 -13.12
N LEU A 326 -10.27 11.52 -12.34
CA LEU A 326 -11.19 10.38 -12.28
C LEU A 326 -12.63 10.85 -12.24
N LEU A 327 -13.47 10.16 -12.99
CA LEU A 327 -14.93 10.26 -12.94
C LEU A 327 -15.51 8.86 -12.78
N GLN A 328 -16.36 8.67 -11.78
CA GLN A 328 -17.13 7.44 -11.58
C GLN A 328 -18.60 7.77 -11.40
N LEU A 329 -19.44 7.05 -12.12
CA LEU A 329 -20.88 7.02 -11.94
C LEU A 329 -21.27 5.64 -11.44
N SER A 330 -21.85 5.58 -10.24
CA SER A 330 -22.32 4.35 -9.59
C SER A 330 -23.84 4.35 -9.56
N TYR A 331 -24.45 3.24 -9.98
CA TYR A 331 -25.90 3.03 -9.96
C TYR A 331 -26.23 1.83 -9.09
N SER A 332 -27.02 2.04 -8.04
CA SER A 332 -27.40 1.04 -7.03
C SER A 332 -28.91 1.09 -6.80
N PRO A 333 -29.73 0.51 -7.72
CA PRO A 333 -31.20 0.56 -7.62
C PRO A 333 -31.73 -0.28 -6.45
N THR A 334 -31.04 -1.34 -6.08
CA THR A 334 -31.34 -2.24 -4.97
C THR A 334 -30.09 -2.54 -4.15
N TYR A 335 -30.24 -3.16 -2.98
CA TYR A 335 -29.11 -3.65 -2.18
C TYR A 335 -28.37 -4.82 -2.83
N GLU A 336 -29.01 -5.50 -3.76
CA GLU A 336 -28.46 -6.67 -4.47
C GLU A 336 -27.65 -6.29 -5.70
N LEU A 337 -27.95 -5.16 -6.33
CA LEU A 337 -27.37 -4.73 -7.59
C LEU A 337 -26.63 -3.40 -7.47
N GLU A 338 -25.35 -3.45 -7.72
CA GLU A 338 -24.48 -2.28 -7.84
C GLU A 338 -23.71 -2.36 -9.16
N MET A 339 -23.72 -1.28 -9.92
CA MET A 339 -22.88 -1.16 -11.10
C MET A 339 -22.23 0.21 -11.17
N PHE A 340 -21.07 0.29 -11.77
CA PHE A 340 -20.41 1.55 -12.02
C PHE A 340 -19.64 1.58 -13.33
N ILE A 341 -19.52 2.78 -13.89
CA ILE A 341 -18.57 3.12 -14.94
C ILE A 341 -17.58 4.10 -14.36
N ARG A 342 -16.29 3.83 -14.56
CA ARG A 342 -15.17 4.67 -14.12
C ARG A 342 -14.28 5.00 -15.29
N TYR A 343 -14.04 6.28 -15.50
CA TYR A 343 -13.03 6.77 -16.42
C TYR A 343 -11.91 7.45 -15.62
N ARG A 344 -10.66 7.15 -15.95
CA ARG A 344 -9.49 7.79 -15.37
C ARG A 344 -8.56 8.27 -16.46
N TYR A 345 -8.19 9.54 -16.39
CA TYR A 345 -7.22 10.18 -17.24
C TYR A 345 -5.99 10.54 -16.44
N LYS A 346 -4.81 10.10 -16.88
CA LYS A 346 -3.56 10.43 -16.23
C LYS A 346 -2.51 10.87 -17.24
N LYS A 347 -2.04 12.10 -17.08
CA LYS A 347 -0.94 12.68 -17.88
C LYS A 347 0.24 12.93 -16.98
N LYS A 348 1.41 12.44 -17.36
CA LYS A 348 2.68 12.72 -16.68
C LYS A 348 3.83 12.64 -17.67
N GLU A 349 4.94 13.28 -17.32
CA GLU A 349 6.16 13.24 -18.13
C GLU A 349 7.01 12.02 -17.73
N LYS A 350 7.60 11.35 -18.71
CA LYS A 350 8.51 10.21 -18.56
C LYS A 350 9.64 10.29 -19.59
N ASP A 351 10.79 9.71 -19.26
CA ASP A 351 11.86 9.53 -20.22
C ASP A 351 11.45 8.47 -21.25
N PHE A 352 11.70 8.81 -22.48
CA PHE A 352 11.63 7.93 -23.64
C PHE A 352 13.01 7.88 -24.29
N THR A 353 13.45 6.68 -24.67
CA THR A 353 14.69 6.49 -25.40
C THR A 353 14.33 6.31 -26.88
N ALA A 354 14.73 7.25 -27.70
CA ALA A 354 14.53 7.18 -29.14
C ALA A 354 15.46 6.12 -29.80
N GLU A 355 15.25 5.82 -31.08
CA GLU A 355 16.04 4.83 -31.82
C GLU A 355 17.53 5.20 -31.88
N ASP A 356 17.85 6.50 -31.92
CA ASP A 356 19.23 7.04 -31.85
C ASP A 356 19.82 6.99 -30.43
N LYS A 357 19.18 6.32 -29.48
CA LYS A 357 19.56 6.21 -28.05
C LYS A 357 19.51 7.52 -27.27
N THR A 358 19.02 8.62 -27.85
CA THR A 358 18.81 9.85 -27.10
C THR A 358 17.64 9.71 -26.15
N LYS A 359 17.80 10.24 -24.92
CA LYS A 359 16.74 10.27 -23.91
C LYS A 359 16.05 11.61 -23.93
N GLN A 360 14.75 11.60 -24.14
CA GLN A 360 13.89 12.78 -24.10
C GLN A 360 12.77 12.57 -23.10
N THR A 361 12.51 13.58 -22.25
CA THR A 361 11.35 13.56 -21.36
C THR A 361 10.13 14.03 -22.14
N ILE A 362 9.17 13.14 -22.37
CA ILE A 362 7.97 13.40 -23.16
C ILE A 362 6.70 13.11 -22.34
N PRO A 363 5.55 13.76 -22.67
CA PRO A 363 4.28 13.44 -22.07
C PRO A 363 3.84 12.01 -22.35
N SER A 364 3.43 11.31 -21.30
CA SER A 364 2.77 10.00 -21.33
C SER A 364 1.34 10.20 -20.84
N ILE A 365 0.37 9.82 -21.68
CA ILE A 365 -1.06 9.90 -21.38
C ILE A 365 -1.60 8.48 -21.21
N GLN A 366 -2.22 8.21 -20.07
CA GLN A 366 -2.91 6.96 -19.81
C GLN A 366 -4.39 7.24 -19.60
N GLN A 367 -5.23 6.55 -20.32
CA GLN A 367 -6.68 6.55 -20.19
C GLN A 367 -7.14 5.15 -19.78
N LYS A 368 -7.98 5.06 -18.76
CA LYS A 368 -8.56 3.80 -18.29
C LYS A 368 -10.06 3.94 -18.18
N CYS A 369 -10.78 2.97 -18.74
CA CYS A 369 -12.21 2.83 -18.57
C CYS A 369 -12.51 1.49 -17.90
N ARG A 370 -13.30 1.50 -16.82
CA ARG A 370 -13.77 0.29 -16.16
C ARG A 370 -15.27 0.31 -16.04
N TYR A 371 -15.91 -0.73 -16.52
CA TYR A 371 -17.27 -1.10 -16.15
C TYR A 371 -17.20 -2.24 -15.12
N GLN A 372 -18.00 -2.15 -14.06
CA GLN A 372 -18.15 -3.23 -13.10
C GLN A 372 -19.61 -3.36 -12.69
N LEU A 373 -20.08 -4.60 -12.64
CA LEU A 373 -21.38 -5.00 -12.14
C LEU A 373 -21.17 -6.01 -11.01
N ASN A 374 -21.80 -5.74 -9.87
CA ASN A 374 -21.88 -6.64 -8.72
C ASN A 374 -23.36 -6.98 -8.49
N TYR A 375 -23.69 -8.26 -8.46
CA TYR A 375 -25.02 -8.75 -8.13
C TYR A 375 -24.92 -9.77 -7.02
N SER A 376 -25.60 -9.53 -5.89
CA SER A 376 -25.52 -10.37 -4.69
C SER A 376 -26.92 -10.74 -4.21
N VAL A 377 -27.22 -12.03 -4.14
CA VAL A 377 -28.52 -12.54 -3.67
C VAL A 377 -28.33 -13.18 -2.30
N LYS A 378 -28.90 -12.56 -1.25
CA LYS A 378 -29.10 -13.11 0.12
C LYS A 378 -27.93 -13.96 0.62
N ASP A 379 -26.70 -13.48 0.54
CA ASP A 379 -25.48 -14.17 0.96
C ASP A 379 -25.20 -15.54 0.29
N LYS A 380 -26.00 -15.91 -0.71
CA LYS A 380 -25.89 -17.19 -1.42
C LYS A 380 -25.04 -17.10 -2.66
N LEU A 381 -25.38 -16.13 -3.52
CA LEU A 381 -24.75 -15.98 -4.83
C LEU A 381 -24.24 -14.55 -4.98
N THR A 382 -22.99 -14.41 -5.34
CA THR A 382 -22.42 -13.13 -5.76
C THR A 382 -21.83 -13.28 -7.16
N LEU A 383 -22.33 -12.49 -8.10
CA LEU A 383 -21.80 -12.39 -9.44
C LEU A 383 -21.08 -11.07 -9.61
N LYS A 384 -19.91 -11.09 -10.23
CA LYS A 384 -19.15 -9.89 -10.51
C LYS A 384 -18.62 -9.94 -11.92
N THR A 385 -19.01 -8.96 -12.73
CA THR A 385 -18.53 -8.74 -14.09
C THR A 385 -17.64 -7.52 -14.12
N ILE A 386 -16.49 -7.60 -14.76
CA ILE A 386 -15.59 -6.47 -14.99
C ILE A 386 -15.24 -6.43 -16.47
N ALA A 387 -15.32 -5.24 -17.07
CA ALA A 387 -14.74 -4.93 -18.37
C ALA A 387 -13.81 -3.72 -18.21
N ASP A 388 -12.55 -3.91 -18.55
CA ASP A 388 -11.49 -2.91 -18.45
C ASP A 388 -10.90 -2.60 -19.81
N TYR A 389 -10.67 -1.34 -20.07
CA TYR A 389 -9.90 -0.86 -21.20
C TYR A 389 -8.84 0.12 -20.75
N VAL A 390 -7.64 0.00 -21.29
CA VAL A 390 -6.53 0.94 -21.06
C VAL A 390 -5.91 1.34 -22.40
N ARG A 391 -5.64 2.64 -22.54
CA ARG A 391 -4.85 3.19 -23.63
C ARG A 391 -3.71 4.02 -23.07
N ILE A 392 -2.51 3.75 -23.53
CA ILE A 392 -1.32 4.51 -23.16
C ILE A 392 -0.70 5.07 -24.43
N ASN A 393 -0.50 6.38 -24.44
CA ASN A 393 0.12 7.08 -25.55
C ASN A 393 1.33 7.87 -25.05
N PHE A 394 2.47 7.65 -25.66
CA PHE A 394 3.65 8.51 -25.55
C PHE A 394 3.67 9.46 -26.75
N ARG A 395 3.85 10.75 -26.52
CA ARG A 395 3.85 11.73 -27.60
C ARG A 395 4.82 11.32 -28.71
N GLY A 396 4.33 11.23 -29.96
CA GLY A 396 5.12 10.82 -31.11
C GLY A 396 5.28 9.31 -31.31
N GLN A 397 4.61 8.48 -30.50
CA GLN A 397 4.62 7.01 -30.59
C GLN A 397 3.22 6.47 -30.85
N SER A 398 3.13 5.24 -31.38
CA SER A 398 1.87 4.50 -31.47
C SER A 398 1.28 4.24 -30.08
N ALA A 399 -0.02 4.31 -29.97
CA ALA A 399 -0.70 4.03 -28.71
C ALA A 399 -0.68 2.53 -28.41
N SER A 400 -0.41 2.17 -27.14
CA SER A 400 -0.56 0.81 -26.63
C SER A 400 -1.92 0.66 -25.95
N ASN A 401 -2.67 -0.36 -26.34
CA ASN A 401 -4.02 -0.62 -25.89
C ASN A 401 -4.09 -1.94 -25.12
N GLY A 402 -4.99 -2.03 -24.16
CA GLY A 402 -5.27 -3.26 -23.43
C GLY A 402 -6.74 -3.39 -23.11
N PHE A 403 -7.25 -4.58 -23.23
CA PHE A 403 -8.63 -4.93 -22.93
C PHE A 403 -8.69 -6.18 -22.06
N LEU A 404 -9.62 -6.20 -21.09
CA LEU A 404 -9.86 -7.34 -20.20
C LEU A 404 -11.35 -7.45 -19.89
N VAL A 405 -11.87 -8.67 -19.97
CA VAL A 405 -13.19 -9.03 -19.45
C VAL A 405 -13.00 -10.12 -18.40
N SER A 406 -13.66 -9.98 -17.27
CA SER A 406 -13.65 -10.97 -16.21
C SER A 406 -15.04 -11.20 -15.65
N GLN A 407 -15.37 -12.48 -15.44
CA GLN A 407 -16.57 -12.92 -14.76
C GLN A 407 -16.16 -13.72 -13.52
N SER A 408 -16.76 -13.38 -12.37
CA SER A 408 -16.60 -14.14 -11.14
C SER A 408 -17.97 -14.52 -10.57
N ALA A 409 -18.05 -15.71 -10.02
CA ALA A 409 -19.25 -16.24 -9.35
C ALA A 409 -18.83 -16.84 -8.01
N ALA A 410 -19.41 -16.38 -6.92
CA ALA A 410 -19.24 -16.95 -5.60
C ALA A 410 -20.57 -17.55 -5.13
N TYR A 411 -20.56 -18.80 -4.70
CA TYR A 411 -21.74 -19.49 -4.20
C TYR A 411 -21.48 -20.13 -2.84
N THR A 412 -22.38 -19.85 -1.89
CA THR A 412 -22.36 -20.46 -0.55
C THR A 412 -23.45 -21.52 -0.48
N PHE A 413 -23.03 -22.78 -0.29
CA PHE A 413 -23.96 -23.91 -0.17
C PHE A 413 -24.65 -23.89 1.19
N HIS A 414 -25.93 -24.31 1.23
CA HIS A 414 -26.68 -24.36 2.48
C HIS A 414 -26.57 -25.69 3.19
N LEU A 415 -26.54 -26.76 2.42
CA LEU A 415 -26.49 -28.13 2.95
C LEU A 415 -25.06 -28.57 3.28
N LEU A 416 -24.08 -27.95 2.67
CA LEU A 416 -22.67 -28.21 2.88
C LEU A 416 -22.01 -26.88 3.38
N PRO A 417 -21.12 -26.94 4.39
CA PRO A 417 -20.40 -25.79 4.86
C PRO A 417 -19.27 -25.39 3.87
N LEU A 418 -19.65 -25.26 2.60
CA LEU A 418 -18.76 -24.99 1.47
C LEU A 418 -19.12 -23.68 0.79
N GLN A 419 -18.11 -22.86 0.54
CA GLN A 419 -18.19 -21.71 -0.34
C GLN A 419 -17.23 -21.92 -1.51
N LEU A 420 -17.73 -21.77 -2.73
CA LEU A 420 -16.94 -21.81 -3.96
C LEU A 420 -16.94 -20.45 -4.62
N ASP A 421 -15.77 -20.01 -5.04
CA ASP A 421 -15.57 -18.81 -5.86
C ASP A 421 -14.87 -19.23 -7.15
N LEU A 422 -15.53 -19.01 -8.27
CA LEU A 422 -15.00 -19.26 -9.61
C LEU A 422 -14.72 -17.90 -10.26
N SER A 423 -13.62 -17.78 -10.97
CA SER A 423 -13.31 -16.60 -11.77
C SER A 423 -12.66 -16.97 -13.09
N ALA A 424 -13.06 -16.29 -14.14
CA ALA A 424 -12.45 -16.39 -15.46
C ALA A 424 -12.18 -14.96 -15.96
N ALA A 425 -11.01 -14.74 -16.58
CA ALA A 425 -10.62 -13.47 -17.17
C ALA A 425 -9.98 -13.74 -18.53
N TRP A 426 -10.45 -13.05 -19.54
CA TRP A 426 -9.82 -12.99 -20.86
C TRP A 426 -9.19 -11.63 -21.04
N PHE A 427 -7.98 -11.57 -21.60
CA PHE A 427 -7.25 -10.34 -21.78
C PHE A 427 -6.47 -10.32 -23.09
N ASN A 428 -6.36 -9.12 -23.66
CA ASN A 428 -5.58 -8.83 -24.85
C ASN A 428 -4.96 -7.44 -24.71
N THR A 429 -3.65 -7.37 -24.67
CA THR A 429 -2.90 -6.11 -24.58
C THR A 429 -1.79 -6.09 -25.64
N ASP A 430 -1.49 -4.92 -26.18
CA ASP A 430 -0.44 -4.76 -27.19
C ASP A 430 0.95 -5.04 -26.61
N ASP A 431 1.21 -4.54 -25.39
CA ASP A 431 2.47 -4.71 -24.68
C ASP A 431 2.31 -4.71 -23.14
N TYR A 432 3.44 -4.75 -22.42
CA TYR A 432 3.47 -4.68 -20.96
C TYR A 432 3.04 -3.31 -20.39
N ASN A 433 3.12 -2.22 -21.19
CA ASN A 433 2.71 -0.89 -20.71
C ASN A 433 1.19 -0.83 -20.51
N SER A 434 0.43 -1.44 -21.42
CA SER A 434 -1.03 -1.51 -21.37
C SER A 434 -1.58 -2.63 -20.48
N ARG A 435 -0.75 -3.20 -19.57
CA ARG A 435 -1.22 -4.25 -18.63
C ARG A 435 -2.38 -3.77 -17.75
N LEU A 436 -3.26 -4.71 -17.45
CA LEU A 436 -4.42 -4.53 -16.60
C LEU A 436 -4.29 -5.36 -15.32
N THR A 437 -4.94 -4.93 -14.26
CA THR A 437 -4.94 -5.62 -12.97
C THR A 437 -6.34 -5.68 -12.41
N ILE A 438 -6.75 -6.85 -11.94
CA ILE A 438 -7.99 -7.02 -11.19
C ILE A 438 -7.72 -7.69 -9.86
N TYR A 439 -8.57 -7.43 -8.89
CA TYR A 439 -8.55 -8.18 -7.63
C TYR A 439 -9.16 -9.55 -7.83
N GLU A 440 -8.44 -10.58 -7.39
CA GLU A 440 -8.88 -11.98 -7.39
C GLU A 440 -8.93 -12.48 -5.94
N LYS A 441 -10.05 -13.10 -5.55
CA LYS A 441 -10.21 -13.65 -4.20
C LYS A 441 -9.17 -14.74 -3.94
N SER A 442 -8.57 -14.73 -2.77
CA SER A 442 -7.52 -15.67 -2.38
C SER A 442 -7.73 -16.14 -0.95
N VAL A 443 -6.85 -17.03 -0.47
CA VAL A 443 -6.84 -17.46 0.93
C VAL A 443 -6.61 -16.27 1.87
N LEU A 444 -7.01 -16.40 3.11
CA LEU A 444 -6.89 -15.32 4.09
C LEU A 444 -5.42 -14.91 4.27
N TYR A 445 -5.16 -13.61 4.28
CA TYR A 445 -3.83 -12.97 4.33
C TYR A 445 -2.97 -13.09 3.05
N ALA A 446 -3.46 -13.73 1.99
CA ALA A 446 -2.83 -13.70 0.68
C ALA A 446 -3.57 -12.70 -0.21
N PHE A 447 -2.93 -11.54 -0.46
CA PHE A 447 -3.48 -10.53 -1.36
C PHE A 447 -3.14 -10.88 -2.80
N SER A 448 -4.14 -11.05 -3.65
CA SER A 448 -3.94 -11.43 -5.06
C SER A 448 -4.47 -10.35 -5.99
N MET A 449 -3.54 -9.73 -6.72
CA MET A 449 -3.83 -8.80 -7.83
C MET A 449 -3.00 -9.18 -9.05
N PRO A 450 -3.38 -10.23 -9.77
CA PRO A 450 -2.66 -10.63 -10.98
C PRO A 450 -2.61 -9.50 -12.01
N SER A 451 -1.47 -9.36 -12.67
CA SER A 451 -1.26 -8.47 -13.80
C SER A 451 -1.42 -9.22 -15.09
N PHE A 452 -2.26 -8.71 -15.97
CA PHE A 452 -2.57 -9.27 -17.27
C PHE A 452 -1.92 -8.45 -18.37
N TYR A 453 -1.11 -9.08 -19.19
CA TYR A 453 -0.37 -8.48 -20.30
C TYR A 453 -0.26 -9.47 -21.45
N TYR A 454 -0.10 -8.96 -22.68
CA TYR A 454 -0.21 -9.73 -23.94
C TYR A 454 -1.60 -10.36 -24.14
N LYS A 455 -1.67 -11.57 -24.69
CA LYS A 455 -2.93 -12.26 -25.00
C LYS A 455 -3.04 -13.55 -24.20
N GLY A 456 -4.16 -13.73 -23.53
CA GLY A 456 -4.34 -14.94 -22.74
C GLY A 456 -5.67 -15.00 -21.99
N MET A 457 -5.78 -16.06 -21.19
CA MET A 457 -6.91 -16.33 -20.32
C MET A 457 -6.42 -16.82 -18.97
N ARG A 458 -7.11 -16.38 -17.92
CA ARG A 458 -6.91 -16.89 -16.55
C ARG A 458 -8.20 -17.47 -16.01
N VAL A 459 -8.09 -18.62 -15.38
CA VAL A 459 -9.18 -19.25 -14.61
C VAL A 459 -8.67 -19.50 -13.19
N ALA A 460 -9.52 -19.21 -12.19
CA ALA A 460 -9.19 -19.51 -10.81
C ALA A 460 -10.41 -20.04 -10.05
N VAL A 461 -10.15 -20.96 -9.15
CA VAL A 461 -11.12 -21.58 -8.24
C VAL A 461 -10.62 -21.38 -6.82
N ASN A 462 -11.48 -20.89 -5.93
CA ASN A 462 -11.20 -20.79 -4.51
C ASN A 462 -12.32 -21.48 -3.73
N ALA A 463 -11.97 -22.50 -2.98
CA ALA A 463 -12.88 -23.30 -2.17
C ALA A 463 -12.59 -23.05 -0.68
N ARG A 464 -13.62 -22.74 0.09
CA ARG A 464 -13.55 -22.61 1.54
C ARG A 464 -14.54 -23.58 2.17
N TYR A 465 -14.02 -24.51 2.97
CA TYR A 465 -14.79 -25.53 3.65
C TYR A 465 -14.67 -25.38 5.16
N GLU A 466 -15.79 -25.19 5.85
CA GLU A 466 -15.86 -25.08 7.32
C GLU A 466 -16.22 -26.46 7.90
N LEU A 467 -15.22 -27.31 8.16
CA LEU A 467 -15.42 -28.66 8.69
C LEU A 467 -16.23 -28.61 9.99
N ASN A 468 -15.92 -27.65 10.86
CA ASN A 468 -16.69 -27.31 12.06
C ASN A 468 -16.35 -25.86 12.49
N LYS A 469 -16.90 -25.41 13.63
CA LYS A 469 -16.65 -24.07 14.16
C LYS A 469 -15.17 -23.77 14.46
N HIS A 470 -14.35 -24.82 14.59
CA HIS A 470 -12.94 -24.72 14.94
C HIS A 470 -12.00 -24.88 13.74
N ILE A 471 -12.39 -25.59 12.69
CA ILE A 471 -11.52 -25.99 11.57
C ILE A 471 -12.07 -25.45 10.25
N ILE A 472 -11.28 -24.62 9.59
CA ILE A 472 -11.57 -24.10 8.25
C ILE A 472 -10.43 -24.50 7.32
N LEU A 473 -10.77 -25.16 6.23
CA LEU A 473 -9.87 -25.45 5.12
C LEU A 473 -10.16 -24.50 3.98
N GLN A 474 -9.13 -23.99 3.35
CA GLN A 474 -9.27 -23.16 2.16
C GLN A 474 -8.21 -23.53 1.14
N ALA A 475 -8.63 -23.68 -0.11
CA ALA A 475 -7.75 -23.97 -1.23
C ALA A 475 -8.07 -23.02 -2.39
N LYS A 476 -7.04 -22.51 -3.04
CA LYS A 476 -7.15 -21.73 -4.27
C LYS A 476 -6.22 -22.32 -5.30
N TYR A 477 -6.74 -22.57 -6.49
CA TYR A 477 -5.96 -22.89 -7.68
C TYR A 477 -6.24 -21.85 -8.76
N GLY A 478 -5.20 -21.34 -9.38
CA GLY A 478 -5.30 -20.40 -10.49
C GLY A 478 -4.36 -20.81 -11.62
N THR A 479 -4.81 -20.68 -12.86
CA THR A 479 -3.97 -20.92 -14.04
C THR A 479 -4.16 -19.80 -15.06
N THR A 480 -3.05 -19.33 -15.62
CA THR A 480 -3.01 -18.34 -16.70
C THR A 480 -2.33 -18.95 -17.89
N HIS A 481 -3.02 -18.98 -19.02
CA HIS A 481 -2.48 -19.44 -20.29
C HIS A 481 -2.33 -18.26 -21.25
N TYR A 482 -1.14 -18.11 -21.83
CA TYR A 482 -0.83 -17.10 -22.83
C TYR A 482 -0.89 -17.68 -24.24
N PHE A 483 -1.59 -17.02 -25.15
CA PHE A 483 -1.78 -17.51 -26.53
C PHE A 483 -0.63 -17.16 -27.47
N ASN A 484 0.22 -16.24 -27.07
CA ASN A 484 1.28 -15.67 -27.92
C ASN A 484 2.62 -15.54 -27.20
N ARG A 485 2.89 -16.44 -26.23
CA ARG A 485 4.13 -16.44 -25.44
C ARG A 485 4.57 -17.86 -25.14
N ASP A 486 5.86 -18.09 -25.31
CA ASP A 486 6.54 -19.34 -24.96
C ASP A 486 7.36 -19.20 -23.68
N LYS A 487 7.48 -17.94 -23.15
CA LYS A 487 8.15 -17.62 -21.89
C LYS A 487 7.37 -16.58 -21.12
N ILE A 488 7.22 -16.78 -19.81
CA ILE A 488 6.47 -15.93 -18.89
C ILE A 488 7.44 -15.38 -17.84
N SER A 489 7.30 -14.11 -17.46
CA SER A 489 8.18 -13.38 -16.55
C SER A 489 9.59 -13.19 -17.09
N SER A 490 10.57 -12.96 -16.21
CA SER A 490 12.00 -12.75 -16.57
C SER A 490 12.90 -13.04 -15.39
N ALA A 491 14.19 -13.23 -15.67
CA ALA A 491 15.26 -13.49 -14.70
C ALA A 491 14.95 -14.75 -13.84
N LEU A 492 15.01 -14.64 -12.52
CA LEU A 492 14.81 -15.77 -11.60
C LEU A 492 13.37 -16.28 -11.53
N GLU A 493 12.43 -15.54 -12.08
CA GLU A 493 11.00 -15.89 -12.10
C GLU A 493 10.52 -16.28 -13.50
N GLU A 494 11.46 -16.48 -14.44
CA GLU A 494 11.14 -16.92 -15.79
C GLU A 494 10.60 -18.36 -15.75
N ILE A 495 9.48 -18.56 -16.43
CA ILE A 495 8.84 -19.86 -16.65
C ILE A 495 8.95 -20.15 -18.14
N ASP A 496 9.56 -21.25 -18.48
CA ASP A 496 9.64 -21.77 -19.84
C ASP A 496 8.30 -22.46 -20.17
N GLY A 497 7.53 -21.86 -21.06
CA GLY A 497 6.18 -22.30 -21.43
C GLY A 497 5.15 -21.17 -21.43
N SER A 498 3.98 -21.48 -21.97
CA SER A 498 2.84 -20.56 -22.13
C SER A 498 1.86 -20.54 -20.94
N THR A 499 2.08 -21.39 -19.93
CA THR A 499 1.12 -21.55 -18.82
C THR A 499 1.81 -21.33 -17.47
N LYS A 500 1.17 -20.53 -16.62
CA LYS A 500 1.57 -20.29 -15.24
C LYS A 500 0.43 -20.69 -14.30
N SER A 501 0.70 -21.57 -13.35
CA SER A 501 -0.25 -21.97 -12.33
C SER A 501 0.20 -21.61 -10.93
N ASP A 502 -0.74 -21.31 -10.06
CA ASP A 502 -0.54 -21.01 -8.65
C ASP A 502 -1.53 -21.83 -7.78
N LEU A 503 -1.02 -22.43 -6.71
CA LEU A 503 -1.80 -23.17 -5.73
C LEU A 503 -1.54 -22.61 -4.33
N TYR A 504 -2.61 -22.31 -3.61
CA TYR A 504 -2.57 -21.89 -2.20
C TYR A 504 -3.42 -22.84 -1.38
N LEU A 505 -2.87 -23.34 -0.29
CA LEU A 505 -3.58 -24.16 0.69
C LEU A 505 -3.49 -23.47 2.05
N GLN A 506 -4.59 -23.42 2.79
CA GLN A 506 -4.66 -22.86 4.11
C GLN A 506 -5.47 -23.72 5.07
N LEU A 507 -4.89 -24.00 6.22
CA LEU A 507 -5.59 -24.55 7.38
C LEU A 507 -5.71 -23.46 8.44
N ARG A 508 -6.92 -23.24 8.93
CA ARG A 508 -7.19 -22.30 10.03
C ARG A 508 -7.84 -23.03 11.19
N LEU A 509 -7.19 -22.96 12.33
CA LEU A 509 -7.69 -23.48 13.60
C LEU A 509 -8.20 -22.32 14.48
N LYS A 510 -9.35 -22.49 15.11
CA LYS A 510 -9.97 -21.54 16.05
C LYS A 510 -10.23 -22.26 17.37
N PHE A 511 -9.73 -21.71 18.47
CA PHE A 511 -9.88 -22.26 19.81
C PHE A 511 -10.72 -21.35 20.69
#